data_eeeb3a2a5aabc62a5391d43bbc4ee26b
#
_entry.id   eeeb3a2a5aabc62a5391d43bbc4ee26b
#
_cell.length_a   1.000
_cell.length_b   1.000
_cell.length_c   1.000
_cell.angle_alpha   90.00
_cell.angle_beta   90.00
_cell.angle_gamma   90.00
#
_symmetry.space_group_name_H-M   'P 1'
#
loop_
_entity.id
_entity.type
_entity.pdbx_description
1 polymer ?
#
loop_
_entity_poly.entity_id
_entity_poly.type
_entity_poly.pdbx_seq_one_letter_code
_entity_poly.pdbx_strand_id
1 'polypeptide(L)'
;TDRKETVQILSDQVGFVGEIVAPEGSIITPNSEVLRLSPNTDSHQVVVCYVLTADAQKIKRGDNAYISLSSSDSKSYGHMVGRVINIDAGAASQNAQKKVLGSENNLNKSFSSDGKAVTAVTCELYPSDSSVSGYFWSNTKGDQLAVNNRDMCSVKIITKQVRPIEKLFEKLFDLWEGKK
;
A
#
# COMPACT_ATOMS: atom_id res chain seq x y z
N THR A 1 -12.79 -49.97 12.21
CA THR A 1 -13.02 -48.97 13.28
C THR A 1 -12.25 -47.72 12.91
N ASP A 2 -12.93 -46.81 12.24
CA ASP A 2 -12.34 -45.51 11.90
C ASP A 2 -12.15 -44.70 13.19
N ARG A 3 -10.91 -44.59 13.62
CA ARG A 3 -10.52 -43.77 14.75
C ARG A 3 -10.47 -42.32 14.24
N LYS A 4 -11.53 -41.53 14.52
CA LYS A 4 -11.47 -40.08 14.28
C LYS A 4 -10.47 -39.50 15.27
N GLU A 5 -9.28 -39.21 14.80
CA GLU A 5 -8.32 -38.41 15.57
C GLU A 5 -8.63 -36.94 15.34
N THR A 6 -8.97 -36.26 16.44
CA THR A 6 -9.15 -34.82 16.42
C THR A 6 -7.83 -34.16 16.80
N VAL A 7 -7.28 -33.36 15.90
CA VAL A 7 -6.08 -32.56 16.16
C VAL A 7 -6.51 -31.12 16.39
N GLN A 8 -6.12 -30.56 17.52
CA GLN A 8 -6.34 -29.16 17.84
C GLN A 8 -5.10 -28.34 17.43
N ILE A 9 -5.28 -27.32 16.58
CA ILE A 9 -4.25 -26.40 16.18
C ILE A 9 -4.46 -25.10 16.95
N LEU A 10 -3.46 -24.70 17.73
CA LEU A 10 -3.48 -23.47 18.52
C LEU A 10 -2.61 -22.42 17.84
N SER A 11 -3.04 -21.15 17.90
CA SER A 11 -2.22 -20.03 17.47
C SER A 11 -1.18 -19.72 18.55
N ASP A 12 0.05 -19.46 18.12
CA ASP A 12 1.14 -18.95 18.96
C ASP A 12 1.15 -17.43 19.09
N GLN A 13 0.24 -16.75 18.36
CA GLN A 13 0.14 -15.28 18.34
C GLN A 13 -1.26 -14.81 18.71
N VAL A 14 -1.32 -13.68 19.41
CA VAL A 14 -2.57 -12.97 19.72
C VAL A 14 -2.96 -12.13 18.52
N GLY A 15 -4.22 -12.22 18.09
CA GLY A 15 -4.69 -11.47 16.92
C GLY A 15 -6.16 -11.73 16.64
N PHE A 16 -6.65 -11.15 15.57
CA PHE A 16 -8.00 -11.35 15.03
C PHE A 16 -7.98 -12.29 13.84
N VAL A 17 -9.02 -13.10 13.67
CA VAL A 17 -9.21 -13.88 12.44
C VAL A 17 -9.56 -12.91 11.31
N GLY A 18 -8.62 -12.70 10.39
CA GLY A 18 -8.80 -11.81 9.24
C GLY A 18 -9.54 -12.48 8.09
N GLU A 19 -9.28 -13.79 7.87
CA GLU A 19 -9.89 -14.56 6.78
C GLU A 19 -9.89 -16.04 7.12
N ILE A 20 -11.00 -16.73 6.83
CA ILE A 20 -11.09 -18.19 6.86
C ILE A 20 -10.92 -18.67 5.42
N VAL A 21 -9.78 -19.26 5.12
CA VAL A 21 -9.42 -19.73 3.75
C VAL A 21 -10.04 -21.08 3.46
N ALA A 22 -10.04 -21.99 4.45
CA ALA A 22 -10.66 -23.30 4.35
C ALA A 22 -11.96 -23.31 5.19
N PRO A 23 -13.14 -23.22 4.57
CA PRO A 23 -14.40 -23.31 5.27
C PRO A 23 -14.62 -24.70 5.90
N GLU A 24 -15.52 -24.77 6.88
CA GLU A 24 -15.87 -26.02 7.55
C GLU A 24 -16.28 -27.11 6.54
N GLY A 25 -15.78 -28.32 6.74
CA GLY A 25 -15.98 -29.46 5.83
C GLY A 25 -14.98 -29.54 4.67
N SER A 26 -14.06 -28.63 4.56
CA SER A 26 -13.00 -28.68 3.54
C SER A 26 -12.00 -29.80 3.83
N ILE A 27 -11.54 -30.47 2.77
CA ILE A 27 -10.39 -31.36 2.86
C ILE A 27 -9.12 -30.54 2.80
N ILE A 28 -8.30 -30.63 3.82
CA ILE A 28 -7.01 -29.94 3.88
C ILE A 28 -5.86 -30.92 3.73
N THR A 29 -4.81 -30.51 3.05
CA THR A 29 -3.55 -31.26 2.89
C THR A 29 -2.46 -30.62 3.76
N PRO A 30 -1.38 -31.34 4.06
CA PRO A 30 -0.23 -30.75 4.75
C PRO A 30 0.22 -29.45 4.06
N ASN A 31 0.47 -28.42 4.84
CA ASN A 31 0.83 -27.06 4.40
C ASN A 31 -0.30 -26.25 3.70
N SER A 32 -1.55 -26.71 3.74
CA SER A 32 -2.68 -25.89 3.29
C SER A 32 -2.90 -24.72 4.24
N GLU A 33 -3.15 -23.54 3.67
CA GLU A 33 -3.56 -22.37 4.43
C GLU A 33 -5.02 -22.53 4.88
N VAL A 34 -5.26 -22.53 6.19
CA VAL A 34 -6.59 -22.74 6.77
C VAL A 34 -7.26 -21.42 7.12
N LEU A 35 -6.51 -20.52 7.74
CA LEU A 35 -6.99 -19.20 8.12
C LEU A 35 -5.83 -18.20 8.17
N ARG A 36 -6.16 -16.93 8.07
CA ARG A 36 -5.21 -15.82 8.22
C ARG A 36 -5.50 -15.07 9.50
N LEU A 37 -4.47 -14.91 10.31
CA LEU A 37 -4.52 -14.06 11.50
C LEU A 37 -3.98 -12.67 11.16
N SER A 38 -4.68 -11.66 11.62
CA SER A 38 -4.18 -10.29 11.67
C SER A 38 -3.67 -10.05 13.08
N PRO A 39 -2.39 -9.74 13.28
CA PRO A 39 -1.87 -9.48 14.62
C PRO A 39 -2.59 -8.28 15.24
N ASN A 40 -2.89 -8.39 16.54
CA ASN A 40 -3.39 -7.26 17.32
C ASN A 40 -2.17 -6.41 17.72
N THR A 41 -1.64 -5.67 16.76
CA THR A 41 -0.55 -4.76 17.02
C THR A 41 -1.07 -3.33 16.97
N ASP A 42 -0.82 -2.59 18.04
CA ASP A 42 -0.88 -1.11 18.05
C ASP A 42 0.19 -0.49 17.13
N SER A 43 0.82 -1.32 16.30
CA SER A 43 1.82 -0.88 15.34
C SER A 43 1.17 -0.06 14.24
N HIS A 44 1.70 1.11 14.02
CA HIS A 44 1.34 1.99 12.91
C HIS A 44 1.33 1.19 11.60
N GLN A 45 0.20 1.23 10.92
CA GLN A 45 0.07 0.57 9.61
C GLN A 45 1.00 1.25 8.62
N VAL A 46 1.61 0.46 7.76
CA VAL A 46 2.41 0.96 6.65
C VAL A 46 1.73 0.64 5.34
N VAL A 47 1.93 1.50 4.37
CA VAL A 47 1.41 1.33 3.01
C VAL A 47 2.56 0.87 2.12
N VAL A 48 2.40 -0.30 1.51
CA VAL A 48 3.35 -0.79 0.51
C VAL A 48 2.77 -0.56 -0.87
N CYS A 49 3.46 0.21 -1.69
CA CYS A 49 3.11 0.43 -3.08
C CYS A 49 4.22 -0.04 -4.01
N TYR A 50 3.83 -0.42 -5.22
CA TYR A 50 4.76 -0.84 -6.27
C TYR A 50 4.80 0.23 -7.35
N VAL A 51 5.99 0.68 -7.69
CA VAL A 51 6.23 1.67 -8.75
C VAL A 51 7.16 1.08 -9.79
N LEU A 52 7.12 1.59 -11.02
CA LEU A 52 8.10 1.18 -12.03
C LEU A 52 9.51 1.44 -11.50
N THR A 53 10.42 0.49 -11.68
CA THR A 53 11.81 0.60 -11.18
C THR A 53 12.51 1.87 -11.71
N ALA A 54 12.22 2.29 -12.94
CA ALA A 54 12.74 3.53 -13.51
C ALA A 54 12.25 4.79 -12.76
N ASP A 55 11.04 4.76 -12.21
CA ASP A 55 10.49 5.89 -11.45
C ASP A 55 10.91 5.82 -9.98
N ALA A 56 11.14 4.62 -9.44
CA ALA A 56 11.65 4.43 -8.09
C ALA A 56 13.00 5.16 -7.87
N GLN A 57 13.83 5.28 -8.90
CA GLN A 57 15.11 6.01 -8.84
C GLN A 57 14.95 7.51 -8.55
N LYS A 58 13.78 8.08 -8.83
CA LYS A 58 13.48 9.50 -8.59
C LYS A 58 12.94 9.75 -7.19
N ILE A 59 12.51 8.68 -6.50
CA ILE A 59 11.92 8.73 -5.16
C ILE A 59 13.03 8.73 -4.11
N LYS A 60 12.84 9.50 -3.05
CA LYS A 60 13.76 9.56 -1.91
C LYS A 60 13.02 9.27 -0.62
N ARG A 61 13.74 8.75 0.37
CA ARG A 61 13.22 8.67 1.73
C ARG A 61 12.87 10.07 2.22
N GLY A 62 11.69 10.20 2.83
CA GLY A 62 11.16 11.49 3.28
C GLY A 62 10.26 12.19 2.26
N ASP A 63 10.17 11.72 1.02
CA ASP A 63 9.22 12.29 0.06
C ASP A 63 7.78 12.12 0.56
N ASN A 64 6.97 13.15 0.37
CA ASN A 64 5.56 13.13 0.77
C ASN A 64 4.77 12.14 -0.08
N ALA A 65 3.91 11.37 0.56
CA ALA A 65 3.00 10.42 -0.06
C ALA A 65 1.54 10.78 0.27
N TYR A 66 0.69 10.79 -0.74
CA TYR A 66 -0.76 10.96 -0.62
C TYR A 66 -1.43 9.63 -0.95
N ILE A 67 -2.16 9.10 0.01
CA ILE A 67 -2.73 7.76 -0.03
C ILE A 67 -4.26 7.88 -0.07
N SER A 68 -4.86 7.38 -1.15
CA SER A 68 -6.31 7.37 -1.33
C SER A 68 -6.82 5.93 -1.31
N LEU A 69 -7.86 5.66 -0.51
CA LEU A 69 -8.51 4.37 -0.49
C LEU A 69 -9.21 4.11 -1.83
N SER A 70 -9.06 2.89 -2.37
CA SER A 70 -9.74 2.49 -3.61
C SER A 70 -11.25 2.34 -3.43
N SER A 71 -11.71 2.17 -2.20
CA SER A 71 -13.13 2.07 -1.82
C SER A 71 -13.83 3.42 -1.68
N SER A 72 -13.09 4.53 -1.69
CA SER A 72 -13.63 5.88 -1.50
C SER A 72 -13.29 6.81 -2.67
N ASP A 73 -14.18 7.80 -2.92
CA ASP A 73 -13.89 8.84 -3.89
C ASP A 73 -12.92 9.87 -3.31
N SER A 74 -11.70 9.88 -3.82
CA SER A 74 -10.64 10.80 -3.37
C SER A 74 -10.97 12.28 -3.57
N LYS A 75 -11.89 12.63 -4.48
CA LYS A 75 -12.33 14.01 -4.67
C LYS A 75 -13.21 14.49 -3.51
N SER A 76 -14.02 13.56 -2.96
CA SER A 76 -14.95 13.88 -1.88
C SER A 76 -14.30 13.72 -0.50
N TYR A 77 -13.50 12.68 -0.30
CA TYR A 77 -12.93 12.33 1.00
C TYR A 77 -11.47 12.76 1.17
N GLY A 78 -10.80 13.13 0.09
CA GLY A 78 -9.39 13.50 0.14
C GLY A 78 -8.47 12.28 0.17
N HIS A 79 -7.34 12.45 0.82
CA HIS A 79 -6.31 11.43 0.93
C HIS A 79 -5.64 11.49 2.31
N MET A 80 -5.14 10.36 2.76
CA MET A 80 -4.25 10.30 3.92
C MET A 80 -2.88 10.84 3.53
N VAL A 81 -2.22 11.47 4.47
CA VAL A 81 -0.88 12.03 4.26
C VAL A 81 0.15 11.16 4.98
N GLY A 82 1.24 10.91 4.30
CA GLY A 82 2.34 10.12 4.82
C GLY A 82 3.67 10.49 4.16
N ARG A 83 4.69 9.71 4.43
CA ARG A 83 6.02 9.88 3.83
C ARG A 83 6.65 8.53 3.49
N VAL A 84 7.54 8.55 2.52
CA VAL A 84 8.34 7.38 2.14
C VAL A 84 9.37 7.08 3.23
N ILE A 85 9.35 5.86 3.75
CA ILE A 85 10.32 5.39 4.77
C ILE A 85 11.31 4.39 4.21
N ASN A 86 10.92 3.60 3.20
CA ASN A 86 11.81 2.64 2.57
C ASN A 86 11.55 2.51 1.08
N ILE A 87 12.61 2.24 0.33
CA ILE A 87 12.59 1.93 -1.09
C ILE A 87 13.47 0.70 -1.25
N ASP A 88 12.93 -0.38 -1.79
CA ASP A 88 13.69 -1.61 -1.98
C ASP A 88 14.77 -1.42 -3.04
N ALA A 89 15.93 -2.06 -2.85
CA ALA A 89 17.08 -1.88 -3.73
C ALA A 89 16.91 -2.52 -5.12
N GLY A 90 15.92 -3.38 -5.32
CA GLY A 90 15.73 -4.13 -6.55
C GLY A 90 14.28 -4.30 -6.96
N ALA A 91 14.11 -4.98 -8.09
CA ALA A 91 12.78 -5.33 -8.56
C ALA A 91 12.11 -6.37 -7.65
N ALA A 92 10.85 -6.13 -7.32
CA ALA A 92 10.06 -7.04 -6.52
C ALA A 92 9.70 -8.30 -7.33
N SER A 93 9.94 -9.49 -6.75
CA SER A 93 9.53 -10.74 -7.36
C SER A 93 7.99 -10.87 -7.39
N GLN A 94 7.46 -11.63 -8.35
CA GLN A 94 6.02 -11.89 -8.41
C GLN A 94 5.47 -12.51 -7.13
N ASN A 95 6.24 -13.39 -6.49
CA ASN A 95 5.84 -14.01 -5.23
C ASN A 95 5.75 -12.99 -4.08
N ALA A 96 6.67 -12.02 -4.01
CA ALA A 96 6.62 -10.94 -3.04
C ALA A 96 5.37 -10.06 -3.26
N GLN A 97 5.08 -9.74 -4.52
CA GLN A 97 3.89 -8.95 -4.89
C GLN A 97 2.59 -9.70 -4.53
N LYS A 98 2.49 -11.01 -4.85
CA LYS A 98 1.33 -11.84 -4.49
C LYS A 98 1.10 -11.88 -2.98
N LYS A 99 2.17 -11.99 -2.20
CA LYS A 99 2.11 -12.02 -0.73
C LYS A 99 1.52 -10.74 -0.15
N VAL A 100 1.84 -9.59 -0.72
CA VAL A 100 1.34 -8.29 -0.27
C VAL A 100 -0.06 -8.01 -0.80
N LEU A 101 -0.31 -8.25 -2.09
CA LEU A 101 -1.58 -7.92 -2.76
C LEU A 101 -2.67 -8.99 -2.62
N GLY A 102 -2.33 -10.15 -2.11
CA GLY A 102 -3.25 -11.22 -1.72
C GLY A 102 -3.81 -12.07 -2.85
N SER A 103 -3.84 -11.60 -4.11
CA SER A 103 -4.35 -12.38 -5.24
C SER A 103 -3.78 -11.95 -6.59
N GLU A 104 -3.77 -12.87 -7.56
CA GLU A 104 -3.37 -12.58 -8.95
C GLU A 104 -4.28 -11.54 -9.63
N ASN A 105 -5.56 -11.53 -9.30
CA ASN A 105 -6.51 -10.54 -9.84
C ASN A 105 -6.16 -9.11 -9.42
N ASN A 106 -5.65 -8.93 -8.20
CA ASN A 106 -5.20 -7.61 -7.73
C ASN A 106 -3.90 -7.19 -8.42
N LEU A 107 -3.01 -8.14 -8.71
CA LEU A 107 -1.80 -7.89 -9.51
C LEU A 107 -2.17 -7.36 -10.90
N ASN A 108 -3.08 -8.05 -11.60
CA ASN A 108 -3.49 -7.67 -12.95
C ASN A 108 -4.22 -6.31 -13.01
N LYS A 109 -4.98 -5.96 -11.97
CA LYS A 109 -5.66 -4.66 -11.89
C LYS A 109 -4.72 -3.51 -11.51
N SER A 110 -3.74 -3.79 -10.67
CA SER A 110 -2.80 -2.77 -10.18
C SER A 110 -1.64 -2.53 -11.14
N PHE A 111 -1.27 -3.55 -11.91
CA PHE A 111 -0.14 -3.51 -12.85
C PHE A 111 -0.55 -4.07 -14.21
N SER A 112 -1.10 -3.21 -15.07
CA SER A 112 -0.98 -3.38 -16.51
C SER A 112 0.50 -3.19 -16.90
N SER A 113 1.41 -3.86 -16.18
CA SER A 113 2.81 -3.77 -16.46
C SER A 113 3.11 -4.79 -17.56
N ASP A 114 3.22 -4.34 -18.77
CA ASP A 114 3.76 -5.05 -19.95
C ASP A 114 5.14 -5.69 -19.68
N GLY A 115 5.24 -6.52 -18.63
CA GLY A 115 6.47 -7.16 -18.19
C GLY A 115 7.54 -6.22 -17.58
N LYS A 116 7.20 -4.97 -17.26
CA LYS A 116 8.14 -4.01 -16.67
C LYS A 116 8.42 -4.34 -15.21
N ALA A 117 9.69 -4.22 -14.82
CA ALA A 117 10.12 -4.41 -13.44
C ALA A 117 9.54 -3.32 -12.52
N VAL A 118 9.06 -3.73 -11.34
CA VAL A 118 8.53 -2.83 -10.32
C VAL A 118 9.32 -2.97 -9.02
N THR A 119 9.44 -1.88 -8.30
CA THR A 119 10.14 -1.78 -7.01
C THR A 119 9.12 -1.46 -5.91
N ALA A 120 9.24 -2.12 -4.77
CA ALA A 120 8.40 -1.84 -3.62
C ALA A 120 8.86 -0.58 -2.90
N VAL A 121 7.90 0.28 -2.58
CA VAL A 121 8.11 1.50 -1.78
C VAL A 121 7.18 1.43 -0.58
N THR A 122 7.75 1.61 0.61
CA THR A 122 7.00 1.60 1.87
C THR A 122 6.83 3.03 2.36
N CYS A 123 5.58 3.38 2.66
CA CYS A 123 5.22 4.67 3.21
C CYS A 123 4.63 4.48 4.61
N GLU A 124 4.96 5.34 5.54
CA GLU A 124 4.27 5.48 6.81
C GLU A 124 3.22 6.59 6.72
N LEU A 125 2.13 6.45 7.47
CA LEU A 125 1.06 7.44 7.56
C LEU A 125 1.31 8.35 8.78
N TYR A 126 1.00 9.63 8.66
CA TYR A 126 1.06 10.52 9.81
C TYR A 126 -0.11 10.22 10.75
N PRO A 127 0.15 9.98 12.05
CA PRO A 127 -0.89 9.72 13.02
C PRO A 127 -1.75 10.97 13.27
N SER A 128 -3.01 10.77 13.60
CA SER A 128 -3.94 11.82 14.02
C SER A 128 -5.00 11.25 14.95
N ASP A 129 -5.11 11.80 16.14
CA ASP A 129 -6.12 11.39 17.13
C ASP A 129 -7.53 11.91 16.80
N SER A 130 -7.64 12.82 15.82
CA SER A 130 -8.92 13.44 15.45
C SER A 130 -9.72 12.64 14.42
N SER A 131 -9.13 11.58 13.84
CA SER A 131 -9.77 10.77 12.81
C SER A 131 -10.11 9.36 13.31
N VAL A 132 -11.16 8.77 12.76
CA VAL A 132 -11.59 7.39 13.07
C VAL A 132 -10.52 6.38 12.67
N SER A 133 -9.80 6.65 11.61
CA SER A 133 -8.70 5.78 11.13
C SER A 133 -7.41 5.89 11.96
N GLY A 134 -7.28 6.91 12.82
CA GLY A 134 -6.03 7.22 13.53
C GLY A 134 -4.96 7.91 12.65
N TYR A 135 -5.31 8.33 11.42
CA TYR A 135 -4.37 8.95 10.47
C TYR A 135 -4.83 10.31 9.99
N PHE A 136 -3.87 11.15 9.63
CA PHE A 136 -4.13 12.51 9.14
C PHE A 136 -4.67 12.49 7.70
N TRP A 137 -5.82 13.13 7.50
CA TRP A 137 -6.48 13.30 6.21
C TRP A 137 -6.37 14.73 5.71
N SER A 138 -6.30 14.89 4.40
CA SER A 138 -6.30 16.21 3.74
C SER A 138 -7.68 16.88 3.74
N ASN A 139 -8.74 16.17 4.11
CA ASN A 139 -10.11 16.66 4.14
C ASN A 139 -10.83 16.06 5.36
N THR A 140 -11.59 16.89 6.07
CA THR A 140 -12.37 16.50 7.26
C THR A 140 -13.41 15.41 7.02
N LYS A 141 -13.91 15.25 5.79
CA LYS A 141 -14.77 14.12 5.43
C LYS A 141 -14.02 12.78 5.49
N GLY A 142 -12.72 12.78 5.19
CA GLY A 142 -11.88 11.61 5.30
C GLY A 142 -11.67 11.16 6.74
N ASP A 143 -11.68 12.08 7.70
CA ASP A 143 -11.51 11.76 9.12
C ASP A 143 -12.57 10.79 9.65
N GLN A 144 -13.72 10.67 8.99
CA GLN A 144 -14.80 9.77 9.35
C GLN A 144 -14.64 8.35 8.78
N LEU A 145 -13.69 8.14 7.88
CA LEU A 145 -13.46 6.84 7.27
C LEU A 145 -12.62 5.94 8.17
N ALA A 146 -13.07 4.69 8.31
CA ALA A 146 -12.24 3.65 8.89
C ALA A 146 -11.28 3.08 7.82
N VAL A 147 -10.07 2.73 8.25
CA VAL A 147 -9.07 2.08 7.41
C VAL A 147 -8.72 0.73 8.00
N ASN A 148 -8.87 -0.32 7.22
CA ASN A 148 -8.61 -1.67 7.64
C ASN A 148 -7.28 -2.20 7.10
N ASN A 149 -6.71 -3.19 7.76
CA ASN A 149 -5.59 -3.94 7.22
C ASN A 149 -5.99 -4.54 5.86
N ARG A 150 -5.09 -4.42 4.87
CA ARG A 150 -5.26 -4.89 3.49
C ARG A 150 -6.26 -4.09 2.64
N ASP A 151 -6.71 -2.93 3.09
CA ASP A 151 -7.44 -2.04 2.20
C ASP A 151 -6.55 -1.66 1.00
N MET A 152 -7.13 -1.81 -0.19
CA MET A 152 -6.44 -1.39 -1.41
C MET A 152 -6.45 0.12 -1.52
N CYS A 153 -5.30 0.68 -1.86
CA CYS A 153 -5.14 2.12 -1.98
C CYS A 153 -4.30 2.49 -3.22
N SER A 154 -4.47 3.71 -3.68
CA SER A 154 -3.58 4.33 -4.64
C SER A 154 -2.68 5.35 -3.95
N VAL A 155 -1.40 5.35 -4.32
CA VAL A 155 -0.39 6.20 -3.70
C VAL A 155 0.18 7.16 -4.75
N LYS A 156 0.20 8.45 -4.41
CA LYS A 156 0.84 9.49 -5.19
C LYS A 156 2.04 10.03 -4.41
N ILE A 157 3.25 9.77 -4.88
CA ILE A 157 4.49 10.24 -4.26
C ILE A 157 4.93 11.55 -4.93
N ILE A 158 5.25 12.55 -4.15
CA ILE A 158 5.69 13.87 -4.62
C ILE A 158 7.22 13.93 -4.58
N THR A 159 7.86 13.72 -5.71
CA THR A 159 9.32 13.66 -5.83
C THR A 159 9.99 15.02 -6.06
N LYS A 160 9.23 16.03 -6.48
CA LYS A 160 9.73 17.40 -6.68
C LYS A 160 8.67 18.41 -6.23
N GLN A 161 9.04 19.27 -5.31
CA GLN A 161 8.31 20.53 -5.07
C GLN A 161 9.00 21.61 -5.89
N VAL A 162 8.47 21.90 -7.07
CA VAL A 162 8.94 23.02 -7.89
C VAL A 162 8.16 24.25 -7.48
N ARG A 163 8.85 25.29 -7.03
CA ARG A 163 8.19 26.58 -6.77
C ARG A 163 7.61 27.11 -8.08
N PRO A 164 6.37 27.65 -8.10
CA PRO A 164 5.77 28.14 -9.35
C PRO A 164 6.64 29.13 -10.11
N ILE A 165 7.44 29.90 -9.38
CA ILE A 165 8.36 30.92 -9.94
C ILE A 165 9.50 30.30 -10.76
N GLU A 166 10.01 29.11 -10.34
CA GLU A 166 11.09 28.43 -11.06
C GLU A 166 10.64 27.96 -12.45
N LYS A 167 9.37 27.51 -12.57
CA LYS A 167 8.79 27.14 -13.88
C LYS A 167 8.63 28.34 -14.83
N LEU A 168 8.45 29.54 -14.30
CA LEU A 168 8.40 30.76 -15.10
C LEU A 168 9.80 31.13 -15.63
N PHE A 169 10.82 30.95 -14.82
CA PHE A 169 12.19 31.21 -15.23
C PHE A 169 12.69 30.18 -16.26
N GLU A 170 12.41 28.88 -16.11
CA GLU A 170 12.73 27.87 -17.12
C GLU A 170 12.10 28.21 -18.47
N LYS A 171 10.79 28.56 -18.50
CA LYS A 171 10.13 28.99 -19.74
C LYS A 171 10.70 30.27 -20.35
N LEU A 172 11.14 31.20 -19.54
CA LEU A 172 11.78 32.43 -20.02
C LEU A 172 13.18 32.18 -20.59
N PHE A 173 13.92 31.26 -19.97
CA PHE A 173 15.25 30.85 -20.49
C PHE A 173 15.12 30.12 -21.82
N ASP A 174 14.18 29.17 -21.95
CA ASP A 174 13.93 28.45 -23.21
C ASP A 174 13.49 29.38 -24.33
N LEU A 175 12.72 30.43 -24.02
CA LEU A 175 12.35 31.48 -25.00
C LEU A 175 13.52 32.37 -25.41
N TRP A 176 14.50 32.53 -24.53
CA TRP A 176 15.68 33.38 -24.82
C TRP A 176 16.75 32.62 -25.59
N GLU A 177 16.98 31.33 -25.32
CA GLU A 177 17.92 30.48 -26.08
C GLU A 177 17.38 30.09 -27.46
N GLY A 178 16.07 29.99 -27.66
CA GLY A 178 15.44 29.66 -28.93
C GLY A 178 15.47 30.81 -29.98
N LYS A 179 16.11 31.94 -29.67
CA LYS A 179 16.25 33.11 -30.57
C LYS A 179 17.69 33.36 -31.04
N LYS A 180 18.53 32.34 -31.02
CA LYS A 180 19.85 32.43 -31.68
C LYS A 180 19.93 31.50 -32.89
#